data_dd7bc689f57832c1bf01cde33ac1228f
#
_entry.id   dd7bc689f57832c1bf01cde33ac1228f
#
_cell.length_a   1.000
_cell.length_b   1.000
_cell.length_c   1.000
_cell.angle_alpha   90.00
_cell.angle_beta   90.00
_cell.angle_gamma   90.00
#
_symmetry.space_group_name_H-M   'P 1'
#
loop_
_entity.id
_entity.type
_entity.pdbx_description
1 polymer ?
#
loop_
_entity_poly.entity_id
_entity_poly.type
_entity_poly.pdbx_seq_one_letter_code
_entity_poly.pdbx_strand_id
1 'polypeptide(L)'
;VVEGGSDDDNTLTVWTWDPNFNVYAIQKAAEIYAQDHEGFKVEVSEVQSDDIETRLTTAVSAGDLSTLPDIFLMQDNSFQKYATNYPDIFTDLTDSGIDFGEFSSAKVAYSTLDGKNYGIPFDNGAVIECLRTDMLEEAGFTVDDFTDITWNDFMEKAKVVKEKTGQPILTSQAGSPDLVMEMLQSCGESLFNEDGSVNIVDNKALKPILEIYSQMVKD
;
A
#
# COMPACT_ATOMS: atom_id res chain seq x y z
N VAL A 1 23.44 -7.28 -8.48
CA VAL A 1 23.29 -7.92 -7.16
C VAL A 1 23.00 -6.79 -6.20
N VAL A 2 21.83 -6.82 -5.56
CA VAL A 2 21.49 -5.87 -4.49
C VAL A 2 22.12 -6.46 -3.23
N GLU A 3 23.06 -5.74 -2.63
CA GLU A 3 23.76 -6.20 -1.44
C GLU A 3 22.86 -6.02 -0.19
N GLY A 4 23.09 -6.82 0.83
CA GLY A 4 22.45 -6.72 2.14
C GLY A 4 22.97 -5.52 2.95
N GLY A 5 22.84 -5.56 4.26
CA GLY A 5 23.28 -4.51 5.16
C GLY A 5 24.76 -4.13 4.99
N SER A 6 25.13 -2.92 5.38
CA SER A 6 26.50 -2.43 5.30
C SER A 6 27.31 -2.89 6.51
N ASP A 7 28.59 -3.24 6.28
CA ASP A 7 29.58 -3.47 7.36
C ASP A 7 30.15 -2.13 7.90
N ASP A 8 29.76 -0.99 7.34
CA ASP A 8 30.19 0.35 7.78
C ASP A 8 29.15 0.95 8.74
N ASP A 9 29.52 1.14 9.98
CA ASP A 9 28.66 1.67 11.05
C ASP A 9 28.04 3.06 10.73
N ASN A 10 28.55 3.77 9.72
CA ASN A 10 28.04 5.08 9.28
C ASN A 10 27.15 4.99 8.04
N THR A 11 26.94 3.81 7.48
CA THR A 11 26.18 3.63 6.26
C THR A 11 24.94 2.75 6.53
N LEU A 12 23.75 3.28 6.21
CA LEU A 12 22.50 2.50 6.20
C LEU A 12 22.12 2.11 4.77
N THR A 13 21.75 0.86 4.59
CA THR A 13 21.22 0.34 3.33
C THR A 13 19.69 0.33 3.37
N VAL A 14 19.05 0.81 2.29
CA VAL A 14 17.58 0.91 2.23
C VAL A 14 17.05 0.32 0.93
N TRP A 15 16.04 -0.54 1.03
CA TRP A 15 15.28 -1.02 -0.12
C TRP A 15 13.94 -0.32 -0.20
N THR A 16 13.64 0.25 -1.35
CA THR A 16 12.37 0.91 -1.63
C THR A 16 12.09 0.95 -3.13
N TRP A 17 10.86 1.21 -3.49
CA TRP A 17 10.40 1.46 -4.87
C TRP A 17 10.12 2.95 -5.08
N ASP A 18 9.71 3.33 -6.29
CA ASP A 18 9.33 4.67 -6.68
C ASP A 18 10.45 5.71 -6.50
N PRO A 19 11.26 5.89 -7.55
CA PRO A 19 12.38 6.83 -7.52
C PRO A 19 11.96 8.29 -7.34
N ASN A 20 10.73 8.64 -7.77
CA ASN A 20 10.27 10.03 -7.74
C ASN A 20 9.71 10.47 -6.38
N PHE A 21 9.30 9.51 -5.55
CA PHE A 21 8.75 9.79 -4.23
C PHE A 21 9.58 9.16 -3.11
N ASN A 22 9.55 7.84 -2.99
CA ASN A 22 10.18 7.14 -1.85
C ASN A 22 11.71 7.32 -1.82
N VAL A 23 12.39 7.06 -2.95
CA VAL A 23 13.85 7.21 -3.03
C VAL A 23 14.27 8.65 -2.77
N TYR A 24 13.56 9.59 -3.41
CA TYR A 24 13.82 11.02 -3.22
C TYR A 24 13.64 11.44 -1.76
N ALA A 25 12.57 11.02 -1.09
CA ALA A 25 12.28 11.38 0.29
C ALA A 25 13.35 10.83 1.25
N ILE A 26 13.77 9.57 1.08
CA ILE A 26 14.83 8.96 1.90
C ILE A 26 16.16 9.67 1.69
N GLN A 27 16.51 9.99 0.44
CA GLN A 27 17.74 10.73 0.16
C GLN A 27 17.72 12.13 0.80
N LYS A 28 16.57 12.82 0.78
CA LYS A 28 16.42 14.11 1.44
C LYS A 28 16.51 14.02 2.97
N ALA A 29 15.94 13.01 3.56
CA ALA A 29 16.07 12.74 4.99
C ALA A 29 17.54 12.49 5.36
N ALA A 30 18.25 11.68 4.57
CA ALA A 30 19.68 11.42 4.76
C ALA A 30 20.55 12.69 4.66
N GLU A 31 20.29 13.55 3.68
CA GLU A 31 20.98 14.85 3.53
C GLU A 31 20.79 15.75 4.77
N ILE A 32 19.57 15.76 5.34
CA ILE A 32 19.27 16.54 6.55
C ILE A 32 20.00 15.95 7.75
N TYR A 33 19.90 14.64 7.94
CA TYR A 33 20.54 13.96 9.07
C TYR A 33 22.06 14.08 9.06
N ALA A 34 22.69 14.02 7.89
CA ALA A 34 24.14 14.14 7.73
C ALA A 34 24.68 15.53 8.11
N GLN A 35 23.84 16.57 8.22
CA GLN A 35 24.29 17.89 8.65
C GLN A 35 24.83 17.91 10.09
N ASP A 36 24.23 17.08 10.95
CA ASP A 36 24.59 16.95 12.36
C ASP A 36 25.37 15.65 12.66
N HIS A 37 25.55 14.77 11.64
CA HIS A 37 26.19 13.45 11.77
C HIS A 37 27.24 13.27 10.66
N GLU A 38 28.45 13.77 10.91
CA GLU A 38 29.55 13.73 9.94
C GLU A 38 29.89 12.29 9.53
N GLY A 39 29.95 12.05 8.22
CA GLY A 39 30.27 10.74 7.64
C GLY A 39 29.08 9.82 7.45
N PHE A 40 27.88 10.18 7.92
CA PHE A 40 26.68 9.38 7.72
C PHE A 40 26.27 9.31 6.25
N LYS A 41 25.91 8.12 5.79
CA LYS A 41 25.46 7.82 4.43
C LYS A 41 24.24 6.92 4.42
N VAL A 42 23.46 7.05 3.35
CA VAL A 42 22.37 6.11 3.04
C VAL A 42 22.55 5.62 1.62
N GLU A 43 22.60 4.31 1.46
CA GLU A 43 22.62 3.63 0.17
C GLU A 43 21.21 3.09 -0.14
N VAL A 44 20.54 3.72 -1.11
CA VAL A 44 19.18 3.34 -1.51
C VAL A 44 19.23 2.46 -2.74
N SER A 45 18.65 1.27 -2.64
CA SER A 45 18.43 0.37 -3.77
C SER A 45 16.97 0.39 -4.17
N GLU A 46 16.71 0.64 -5.46
CA GLU A 46 15.36 0.53 -6.01
C GLU A 46 14.99 -0.95 -6.17
N VAL A 47 14.04 -1.39 -5.37
CA VAL A 47 13.51 -2.77 -5.36
C VAL A 47 11.99 -2.69 -5.31
N GLN A 48 11.31 -3.38 -6.23
CA GLN A 48 9.86 -3.40 -6.26
C GLN A 48 9.27 -4.08 -5.02
N SER A 49 8.08 -3.66 -4.59
CA SER A 49 7.43 -4.15 -3.36
C SER A 49 7.35 -5.69 -3.31
N ASP A 50 6.89 -6.33 -4.39
CA ASP A 50 6.78 -7.79 -4.47
C ASP A 50 8.14 -8.49 -4.40
N ASP A 51 9.19 -7.85 -4.95
CA ASP A 51 10.56 -8.37 -4.88
C ASP A 51 11.13 -8.26 -3.47
N ILE A 52 10.82 -7.19 -2.72
CA ILE A 52 11.18 -7.07 -1.29
C ILE A 52 10.57 -8.23 -0.52
N GLU A 53 9.27 -8.48 -0.66
CA GLU A 53 8.58 -9.57 0.02
C GLU A 53 9.17 -10.95 -0.34
N THR A 54 9.51 -11.16 -1.60
CA THR A 54 10.14 -12.38 -2.07
C THR A 54 11.53 -12.59 -1.46
N ARG A 55 12.33 -11.54 -1.38
CA ARG A 55 13.68 -11.58 -0.79
C ARG A 55 13.62 -11.83 0.71
N LEU A 56 12.69 -11.18 1.45
CA LEU A 56 12.47 -11.44 2.87
C LEU A 56 12.14 -12.92 3.11
N THR A 57 11.19 -13.47 2.37
CA THR A 57 10.80 -14.88 2.47
C THR A 57 11.97 -15.80 2.16
N THR A 58 12.78 -15.47 1.18
CA THR A 58 13.94 -16.25 0.76
C THR A 58 15.03 -16.24 1.84
N ALA A 59 15.38 -15.07 2.37
CA ALA A 59 16.39 -14.91 3.42
C ALA A 59 16.03 -15.69 4.69
N VAL A 60 14.77 -15.56 5.15
CA VAL A 60 14.28 -16.32 6.30
C VAL A 60 14.31 -17.83 6.05
N SER A 61 13.85 -18.27 4.89
CA SER A 61 13.85 -19.70 4.54
C SER A 61 15.25 -20.30 4.43
N ALA A 62 16.22 -19.50 4.01
CA ALA A 62 17.62 -19.89 3.96
C ALA A 62 18.34 -19.82 5.31
N GLY A 63 17.75 -19.13 6.29
CA GLY A 63 18.38 -18.82 7.58
C GLY A 63 19.56 -17.85 7.46
N ASP A 64 19.58 -17.03 6.40
CA ASP A 64 20.64 -16.06 6.12
C ASP A 64 20.03 -14.66 5.98
N LEU A 65 20.02 -13.93 7.09
CA LEU A 65 19.50 -12.56 7.17
C LEU A 65 20.55 -11.51 6.74
N SER A 66 21.81 -11.88 6.53
CA SER A 66 22.88 -10.96 6.12
C SER A 66 22.65 -10.38 4.72
N THR A 67 21.75 -10.97 3.94
CA THR A 67 21.34 -10.49 2.62
C THR A 67 20.26 -9.40 2.66
N LEU A 68 19.70 -9.11 3.85
CA LEU A 68 18.68 -8.08 4.03
C LEU A 68 19.31 -6.70 4.26
N PRO A 69 18.65 -5.61 3.87
CA PRO A 69 19.10 -4.25 4.16
C PRO A 69 18.85 -3.89 5.62
N ASP A 70 19.40 -2.78 6.08
CA ASP A 70 19.10 -2.24 7.41
C ASP A 70 17.66 -1.73 7.51
N ILE A 71 17.13 -1.17 6.41
CA ILE A 71 15.77 -0.63 6.33
C ILE A 71 15.14 -1.06 5.01
N PHE A 72 13.86 -1.40 5.05
CA PHE A 72 13.07 -1.60 3.84
C PHE A 72 11.66 -1.02 3.99
N LEU A 73 11.11 -0.52 2.89
CA LEU A 73 9.70 -0.17 2.85
C LEU A 73 8.83 -1.41 2.71
N MET A 74 7.67 -1.37 3.35
CA MET A 74 6.65 -2.41 3.23
C MET A 74 5.26 -1.76 3.20
N GLN A 75 4.39 -2.29 2.37
CA GLN A 75 2.99 -1.83 2.32
C GLN A 75 2.23 -2.26 3.58
N ASP A 76 1.31 -1.41 4.03
CA ASP A 76 0.51 -1.64 5.23
C ASP A 76 -0.23 -2.98 5.21
N ASN A 77 -0.80 -3.35 4.07
CA ASN A 77 -1.56 -4.60 3.89
C ASN A 77 -0.70 -5.87 4.03
N SER A 78 0.61 -5.75 3.86
CA SER A 78 1.54 -6.88 3.98
C SER A 78 2.24 -6.95 5.33
N PHE A 79 2.39 -5.81 6.02
CA PHE A 79 3.25 -5.70 7.20
C PHE A 79 2.92 -6.72 8.29
N GLN A 80 1.67 -6.82 8.71
CA GLN A 80 1.28 -7.73 9.80
C GLN A 80 1.52 -9.20 9.47
N LYS A 81 1.33 -9.59 8.20
CA LYS A 81 1.63 -10.95 7.73
C LYS A 81 3.11 -11.27 7.94
N TYR A 82 4.01 -10.37 7.55
CA TYR A 82 5.46 -10.60 7.65
C TYR A 82 5.94 -10.51 9.10
N ALA A 83 5.51 -9.49 9.84
CA ALA A 83 5.92 -9.31 11.24
C ALA A 83 5.41 -10.45 12.15
N THR A 84 4.23 -11.01 11.88
CA THR A 84 3.71 -12.16 12.63
C THR A 84 4.44 -13.45 12.30
N ASN A 85 4.75 -13.70 11.01
CA ASN A 85 5.37 -14.96 10.59
C ASN A 85 6.89 -14.96 10.72
N TYR A 86 7.52 -13.79 10.70
CA TYR A 86 8.97 -13.61 10.70
C TYR A 86 9.40 -12.52 11.70
N PRO A 87 9.07 -12.67 13.00
CA PRO A 87 9.32 -11.62 14.00
C PRO A 87 10.81 -11.25 14.13
N ASP A 88 11.71 -12.19 13.85
CA ASP A 88 13.16 -12.02 14.03
C ASP A 88 13.80 -11.07 12.99
N ILE A 89 13.08 -10.68 11.92
CA ILE A 89 13.58 -9.73 10.92
C ILE A 89 13.18 -8.28 11.23
N PHE A 90 12.39 -8.06 12.28
CA PHE A 90 11.92 -6.72 12.63
C PHE A 90 12.45 -6.31 13.99
N THR A 91 12.94 -5.07 14.08
CA THR A 91 13.38 -4.48 15.34
C THR A 91 12.20 -3.88 16.09
N ASP A 92 12.08 -4.18 17.39
CA ASP A 92 11.12 -3.53 18.29
C ASP A 92 11.54 -2.06 18.49
N LEU A 93 10.73 -1.13 18.02
CA LEU A 93 10.96 0.31 18.04
C LEU A 93 10.19 1.02 19.16
N THR A 94 9.47 0.29 20.00
CA THR A 94 8.58 0.84 21.04
C THR A 94 9.31 1.85 21.93
N ASP A 95 10.52 1.52 22.37
CA ASP A 95 11.34 2.34 23.25
C ASP A 95 12.49 3.06 22.51
N SER A 96 12.40 3.22 21.20
CA SER A 96 13.45 3.84 20.37
C SER A 96 13.62 5.35 20.55
N GLY A 97 12.70 6.01 21.26
CA GLY A 97 12.66 7.47 21.40
C GLY A 97 11.87 8.17 20.30
N ILE A 98 11.32 7.43 19.33
CA ILE A 98 10.42 7.99 18.31
C ILE A 98 9.07 8.31 18.97
N ASP A 99 8.58 9.53 18.78
CA ASP A 99 7.23 9.91 19.21
C ASP A 99 6.20 9.45 18.18
N PHE A 100 5.64 8.26 18.38
CA PHE A 100 4.58 7.73 17.53
C PHE A 100 3.28 8.52 17.59
N GLY A 101 3.11 9.42 18.56
CA GLY A 101 1.97 10.34 18.65
C GLY A 101 1.95 11.42 17.55
N GLU A 102 3.08 11.68 16.92
CA GLU A 102 3.21 12.60 15.77
C GLU A 102 2.62 12.01 14.47
N PHE A 103 2.35 10.70 14.45
CA PHE A 103 1.81 10.01 13.28
C PHE A 103 0.32 9.72 13.43
N SER A 104 -0.37 9.51 12.31
CA SER A 104 -1.76 9.03 12.32
C SER A 104 -1.85 7.69 13.08
N SER A 105 -2.75 7.62 14.07
CA SER A 105 -2.96 6.41 14.86
C SER A 105 -3.35 5.20 14.00
N ALA A 106 -4.09 5.43 12.91
CA ALA A 106 -4.45 4.38 11.95
C ALA A 106 -3.21 3.80 11.25
N LYS A 107 -2.22 4.64 10.92
CA LYS A 107 -0.97 4.18 10.31
C LYS A 107 -0.09 3.44 11.30
N VAL A 108 0.04 3.95 12.52
CA VAL A 108 0.79 3.28 13.60
C VAL A 108 0.22 1.90 13.91
N ALA A 109 -1.11 1.74 13.84
CA ALA A 109 -1.77 0.46 14.09
C ALA A 109 -1.31 -0.66 13.13
N TYR A 110 -1.00 -0.35 11.87
CA TYR A 110 -0.52 -1.36 10.90
C TYR A 110 0.82 -1.98 11.30
N SER A 111 1.70 -1.22 11.96
CA SER A 111 3.02 -1.68 12.39
C SER A 111 3.06 -2.09 13.87
N THR A 112 1.93 -2.13 14.56
CA THR A 112 1.81 -2.51 15.96
C THR A 112 1.31 -3.96 16.08
N LEU A 113 2.07 -4.81 16.76
CA LEU A 113 1.71 -6.19 17.10
C LEU A 113 1.93 -6.42 18.61
N ASP A 114 0.94 -6.98 19.27
CA ASP A 114 0.98 -7.30 20.71
C ASP A 114 1.45 -6.12 21.59
N GLY A 115 1.06 -4.90 21.22
CA GLY A 115 1.39 -3.67 21.93
C GLY A 115 2.80 -3.14 21.67
N LYS A 116 3.55 -3.73 20.75
CA LYS A 116 4.89 -3.31 20.31
C LYS A 116 4.87 -2.76 18.90
N ASN A 117 5.65 -1.73 18.64
CA ASN A 117 5.78 -1.15 17.31
C ASN A 117 7.05 -1.62 16.59
N TYR A 118 6.90 -2.08 15.36
CA TYR A 118 7.98 -2.64 14.54
C TYR A 118 8.23 -1.85 13.24
N GLY A 119 7.54 -0.74 13.04
CA GLY A 119 7.71 0.07 11.83
C GLY A 119 7.36 1.53 12.06
N ILE A 120 7.94 2.38 11.24
CA ILE A 120 7.69 3.83 11.26
C ILE A 120 6.79 4.16 10.07
N PRO A 121 5.65 4.84 10.29
CA PRO A 121 4.81 5.32 9.18
C PRO A 121 5.63 6.21 8.23
N PHE A 122 5.58 5.91 6.94
CA PHE A 122 6.34 6.65 5.93
C PHE A 122 5.47 7.67 5.19
N ASP A 123 4.30 7.25 4.76
CA ASP A 123 3.33 8.13 4.11
C ASP A 123 1.90 7.85 4.58
N ASN A 124 0.97 8.70 4.15
CA ASN A 124 -0.45 8.53 4.41
C ASN A 124 -1.23 8.85 3.13
N GLY A 125 -1.54 7.80 2.38
CA GLY A 125 -2.29 7.90 1.13
C GLY A 125 -3.81 7.89 1.35
N ALA A 126 -4.52 8.36 0.34
CA ALA A 126 -5.96 8.22 0.23
C ALA A 126 -6.32 7.75 -1.19
N VAL A 127 -7.31 6.89 -1.27
CA VAL A 127 -7.91 6.53 -2.56
C VAL A 127 -8.89 7.63 -2.96
N ILE A 128 -8.75 8.12 -4.18
CA ILE A 128 -9.61 9.15 -4.75
C ILE A 128 -10.08 8.72 -6.13
N GLU A 129 -11.26 9.16 -6.52
CA GLU A 129 -11.73 9.06 -7.88
C GLU A 129 -11.26 10.26 -8.71
N CYS A 130 -10.52 9.99 -9.80
CA CYS A 130 -10.08 11.00 -10.74
C CYS A 130 -10.89 10.90 -12.04
N LEU A 131 -11.73 11.89 -12.30
CA LEU A 131 -12.63 11.89 -13.46
C LEU A 131 -12.05 12.70 -14.63
N ARG A 132 -12.07 12.12 -15.83
CA ARG A 132 -11.80 12.79 -17.11
C ARG A 132 -13.04 13.57 -17.53
N THR A 133 -13.14 14.84 -17.13
CA THR A 133 -14.31 15.69 -17.36
C THR A 133 -14.61 15.89 -18.84
N ASP A 134 -13.60 15.95 -19.69
CA ASP A 134 -13.74 16.01 -21.14
C ASP A 134 -14.46 14.77 -21.72
N MET A 135 -14.16 13.58 -21.21
CA MET A 135 -14.83 12.35 -21.65
C MET A 135 -16.25 12.24 -21.08
N LEU A 136 -16.47 12.71 -19.86
CA LEU A 136 -17.80 12.76 -19.27
C LEU A 136 -18.72 13.70 -20.08
N GLU A 137 -18.24 14.88 -20.44
CA GLU A 137 -18.96 15.84 -21.28
C GLU A 137 -19.31 15.24 -22.65
N GLU A 138 -18.38 14.54 -23.32
CA GLU A 138 -18.63 13.82 -24.56
C GLU A 138 -19.73 12.77 -24.40
N ALA A 139 -19.78 12.08 -23.27
CA ALA A 139 -20.83 11.12 -22.95
C ALA A 139 -22.15 11.76 -22.49
N GLY A 140 -22.18 13.07 -22.26
CA GLY A 140 -23.34 13.83 -21.80
C GLY A 140 -23.51 13.85 -20.29
N PHE A 141 -22.44 13.63 -19.55
CA PHE A 141 -22.40 13.63 -18.08
C PHE A 141 -21.57 14.78 -17.52
N THR A 142 -21.77 15.05 -16.26
CA THR A 142 -20.99 15.97 -15.43
C THR A 142 -20.37 15.20 -14.24
N VAL A 143 -19.51 15.85 -13.46
CA VAL A 143 -18.96 15.27 -12.22
C VAL A 143 -20.07 14.95 -11.22
N ASP A 144 -21.11 15.79 -11.13
CA ASP A 144 -22.24 15.58 -10.22
C ASP A 144 -22.99 14.27 -10.49
N ASP A 145 -22.99 13.81 -11.74
CA ASP A 145 -23.60 12.52 -12.11
C ASP A 145 -22.87 11.31 -11.53
N PHE A 146 -21.63 11.48 -11.08
CA PHE A 146 -20.80 10.45 -10.47
C PHE A 146 -20.59 10.66 -8.95
N THR A 147 -21.26 11.64 -8.36
CA THR A 147 -21.16 11.96 -6.93
C THR A 147 -22.28 11.25 -6.18
N ASP A 148 -21.94 10.61 -5.06
CA ASP A 148 -22.89 9.92 -4.15
C ASP A 148 -23.82 8.91 -4.86
N ILE A 149 -23.28 8.17 -5.81
CA ILE A 149 -24.03 7.17 -6.59
C ILE A 149 -23.71 5.74 -6.13
N THR A 150 -24.58 4.79 -6.49
CA THR A 150 -24.32 3.38 -6.24
C THR A 150 -23.38 2.78 -7.29
N TRP A 151 -22.72 1.68 -6.97
CA TRP A 151 -21.91 0.94 -7.94
C TRP A 151 -22.74 0.41 -9.14
N ASN A 152 -24.02 0.13 -8.95
CA ASN A 152 -24.91 -0.22 -10.07
C ASN A 152 -25.13 0.97 -10.99
N ASP A 153 -25.41 2.16 -10.44
CA ASP A 153 -25.59 3.37 -11.23
C ASP A 153 -24.27 3.75 -11.94
N PHE A 154 -23.14 3.60 -11.25
CA PHE A 154 -21.82 3.78 -11.84
C PHE A 154 -21.62 2.89 -13.05
N MET A 155 -21.92 1.58 -12.93
CA MET A 155 -21.80 0.62 -14.04
C MET A 155 -22.68 0.98 -15.22
N GLU A 156 -23.93 1.39 -15.00
CA GLU A 156 -24.83 1.79 -16.10
C GLU A 156 -24.32 3.04 -16.82
N LYS A 157 -23.81 4.02 -16.08
CA LYS A 157 -23.17 5.23 -16.67
C LYS A 157 -21.88 4.90 -17.40
N ALA A 158 -21.09 3.97 -16.84
CA ALA A 158 -19.86 3.48 -17.47
C ALA A 158 -20.08 2.90 -18.87
N LYS A 159 -21.17 2.17 -19.07
CA LYS A 159 -21.57 1.65 -20.38
C LYS A 159 -21.83 2.77 -21.38
N VAL A 160 -22.51 3.82 -20.96
CA VAL A 160 -22.79 4.99 -21.80
C VAL A 160 -21.49 5.72 -22.16
N VAL A 161 -20.57 5.90 -21.19
CA VAL A 161 -19.25 6.50 -21.45
C VAL A 161 -18.51 5.69 -22.50
N LYS A 162 -18.43 4.35 -22.32
CA LYS A 162 -17.77 3.48 -23.30
C LYS A 162 -18.42 3.52 -24.67
N GLU A 163 -19.75 3.53 -24.76
CA GLU A 163 -20.47 3.63 -26.02
C GLU A 163 -20.17 4.93 -26.76
N LYS A 164 -20.09 6.05 -26.07
CA LYS A 164 -19.90 7.38 -26.64
C LYS A 164 -18.43 7.68 -26.97
N THR A 165 -17.52 7.33 -26.06
CA THR A 165 -16.11 7.70 -26.19
C THR A 165 -15.23 6.57 -26.74
N GLY A 166 -15.72 5.33 -26.77
CA GLY A 166 -14.94 4.14 -27.13
C GLY A 166 -13.91 3.72 -26.04
N GLN A 167 -13.92 4.38 -24.87
CA GLN A 167 -12.96 4.12 -23.79
C GLN A 167 -13.66 3.53 -22.55
N PRO A 168 -13.06 2.53 -21.88
CA PRO A 168 -13.57 2.05 -20.61
C PRO A 168 -13.42 3.15 -19.55
N ILE A 169 -14.33 3.18 -18.56
CA ILE A 169 -14.32 4.19 -17.50
C ILE A 169 -13.28 3.89 -16.42
N LEU A 170 -12.98 2.61 -16.18
CA LEU A 170 -12.00 2.14 -15.20
C LEU A 170 -11.01 1.17 -15.84
N THR A 171 -9.85 1.08 -15.22
CA THR A 171 -8.87 0.02 -15.46
C THR A 171 -8.60 -0.70 -14.15
N SER A 172 -8.32 -2.00 -14.22
CA SER A 172 -7.96 -2.83 -13.07
C SER A 172 -6.80 -3.74 -13.44
N GLN A 173 -5.89 -3.94 -12.51
CA GLN A 173 -4.79 -4.88 -12.69
C GLN A 173 -5.29 -6.30 -12.44
N ALA A 174 -5.03 -7.19 -13.39
CA ALA A 174 -5.35 -8.61 -13.22
C ALA A 174 -4.54 -9.20 -12.03
N GLY A 175 -5.25 -9.88 -11.14
CA GLY A 175 -4.64 -10.47 -9.93
C GLY A 175 -4.57 -9.53 -8.72
N SER A 176 -4.85 -8.22 -8.87
CA SER A 176 -4.99 -7.32 -7.74
C SER A 176 -6.41 -7.36 -7.15
N PRO A 177 -6.56 -7.42 -5.81
CA PRO A 177 -7.85 -7.30 -5.13
C PRO A 177 -8.30 -5.85 -4.94
N ASP A 178 -7.48 -4.85 -5.29
CA ASP A 178 -7.62 -3.45 -4.85
C ASP A 178 -9.00 -2.87 -5.15
N LEU A 179 -9.48 -2.95 -6.41
CA LEU A 179 -10.78 -2.41 -6.76
C LEU A 179 -11.93 -3.07 -5.99
N VAL A 180 -11.86 -4.38 -5.74
CA VAL A 180 -12.88 -5.08 -4.92
C VAL A 180 -12.86 -4.59 -3.48
N MET A 181 -11.66 -4.36 -2.93
CA MET A 181 -11.49 -3.82 -1.57
C MET A 181 -12.00 -2.38 -1.47
N GLU A 182 -11.70 -1.54 -2.46
CA GLU A 182 -12.22 -0.17 -2.56
C GLU A 182 -13.75 -0.14 -2.62
N MET A 183 -14.33 -1.01 -3.45
CA MET A 183 -15.79 -1.15 -3.53
C MET A 183 -16.41 -1.59 -2.20
N LEU A 184 -15.79 -2.54 -1.47
CA LEU A 184 -16.25 -2.95 -0.14
C LEU A 184 -16.16 -1.79 0.87
N GLN A 185 -15.03 -1.12 0.93
CA GLN A 185 -14.80 0.00 1.86
C GLN A 185 -15.76 1.16 1.58
N SER A 186 -16.06 1.46 0.32
CA SER A 186 -17.05 2.48 -0.05
C SER A 186 -18.47 2.15 0.42
N CYS A 187 -18.77 0.88 0.65
CA CYS A 187 -20.03 0.41 1.23
C CYS A 187 -19.98 0.30 2.77
N GLY A 188 -18.88 0.67 3.41
CA GLY A 188 -18.67 0.53 4.85
C GLY A 188 -18.45 -0.90 5.30
N GLU A 189 -18.02 -1.79 4.39
CA GLU A 189 -17.82 -3.21 4.65
C GLU A 189 -16.34 -3.61 4.58
N SER A 190 -16.02 -4.73 5.24
CA SER A 190 -14.67 -5.30 5.26
C SER A 190 -14.72 -6.82 5.16
N LEU A 191 -13.64 -7.44 4.67
CA LEU A 191 -13.46 -8.90 4.71
C LEU A 191 -13.16 -9.43 6.12
N PHE A 192 -12.95 -8.54 7.08
CA PHE A 192 -12.72 -8.86 8.49
C PHE A 192 -13.66 -8.07 9.37
N ASN A 193 -14.11 -8.68 10.45
CA ASN A 193 -14.83 -8.02 11.54
C ASN A 193 -13.86 -7.17 12.41
N GLU A 194 -14.40 -6.34 13.28
CA GLU A 194 -13.60 -5.51 14.21
C GLU A 194 -12.72 -6.34 15.16
N ASP A 195 -13.11 -7.59 15.45
CA ASP A 195 -12.34 -8.52 16.27
C ASP A 195 -11.26 -9.30 15.49
N GLY A 196 -11.06 -8.99 14.20
CA GLY A 196 -10.13 -9.65 13.31
C GLY A 196 -10.61 -10.98 12.72
N SER A 197 -11.79 -11.44 13.06
CA SER A 197 -12.36 -12.67 12.47
C SER A 197 -12.76 -12.45 11.01
N VAL A 198 -12.71 -13.52 10.20
CA VAL A 198 -13.03 -13.48 8.76
C VAL A 198 -14.52 -13.23 8.53
N ASN A 199 -14.85 -12.22 7.72
CA ASN A 199 -16.19 -11.83 7.30
C ASN A 199 -16.36 -11.99 5.77
N ILE A 200 -16.26 -13.20 5.27
CA ILE A 200 -16.43 -13.49 3.83
C ILE A 200 -17.81 -14.11 3.56
N VAL A 201 -18.15 -15.16 4.29
CA VAL A 201 -19.38 -15.95 4.02
C VAL A 201 -20.64 -15.16 4.34
N ASP A 202 -20.63 -14.41 5.42
CA ASP A 202 -21.77 -13.63 5.90
C ASP A 202 -21.77 -12.16 5.43
N ASN A 203 -20.74 -11.76 4.64
CA ASN A 203 -20.64 -10.43 4.09
C ASN A 203 -21.70 -10.19 3.00
N LYS A 204 -22.66 -9.33 3.29
CA LYS A 204 -23.79 -9.06 2.39
C LYS A 204 -23.43 -8.24 1.15
N ALA A 205 -22.34 -7.46 1.21
CA ALA A 205 -21.90 -6.62 0.10
C ALA A 205 -20.97 -7.36 -0.87
N LEU A 206 -20.21 -8.36 -0.39
CA LEU A 206 -19.16 -9.00 -1.18
C LEU A 206 -19.71 -9.65 -2.46
N LYS A 207 -20.78 -10.43 -2.35
CA LYS A 207 -21.33 -11.11 -3.52
C LYS A 207 -21.87 -10.12 -4.58
N PRO A 208 -22.71 -9.11 -4.25
CA PRO A 208 -23.11 -8.09 -5.21
C PRO A 208 -21.93 -7.36 -5.85
N ILE A 209 -20.91 -7.00 -5.07
CA ILE A 209 -19.71 -6.33 -5.57
C ILE A 209 -18.96 -7.21 -6.59
N LEU A 210 -18.75 -8.48 -6.29
CA LEU A 210 -18.10 -9.42 -7.22
C LEU A 210 -18.93 -9.64 -8.50
N GLU A 211 -20.24 -9.60 -8.42
CA GLU A 211 -21.14 -9.69 -9.59
C GLU A 211 -20.97 -8.44 -10.47
N ILE A 212 -20.95 -7.23 -9.87
CA ILE A 212 -20.72 -5.97 -10.57
C ILE A 212 -19.32 -5.95 -11.20
N TYR A 213 -18.27 -6.28 -10.42
CA TYR A 213 -16.90 -6.37 -10.92
C TYR A 213 -16.78 -7.35 -12.10
N SER A 214 -17.38 -8.54 -11.97
CA SER A 214 -17.39 -9.52 -13.06
C SER A 214 -18.09 -9.01 -14.32
N GLN A 215 -19.11 -8.17 -14.17
CA GLN A 215 -19.80 -7.56 -15.30
C GLN A 215 -18.94 -6.44 -15.94
N MET A 216 -18.28 -5.61 -15.13
CA MET A 216 -17.35 -4.57 -15.62
C MET A 216 -16.24 -5.16 -16.48
N VAL A 217 -15.72 -6.34 -16.09
CA VAL A 217 -14.66 -7.02 -16.88
C VAL A 217 -15.17 -7.53 -18.23
N LYS A 218 -16.47 -7.85 -18.34
CA LYS A 218 -17.07 -8.35 -19.59
C LYS A 218 -17.50 -7.23 -20.53
N ASP A 219 -17.92 -6.10 -20.00
CA ASP A 219 -18.40 -4.93 -20.73
C ASP A 219 -17.25 -4.05 -21.22
#